data_3d012a4a6d2e39dfe0a2dfe708d5c95b
#
_entry.id   3d012a4a6d2e39dfe0a2dfe708d5c95b
#
_cell.length_a   1.000
_cell.length_b   1.000
_cell.length_c   1.000
_cell.angle_alpha   90.00
_cell.angle_beta   90.00
_cell.angle_gamma   90.00
#
_symmetry.space_group_name_H-M   'P 1'
#
loop_
_entity.id
_entity.type
_entity.pdbx_description
1 polymer ?
#
loop_
_entity_poly.entity_id
_entity_poly.type
_entity_poly.pdbx_seq_one_letter_code
_entity_poly.pdbx_strand_id
1 'polypeptide(L)'
;MTSLTTDNKAAATPPAPLPEKKGWAAAAWAEFKGMFWLLLAVLAFHSFIAKPFYIPSISMMPTLLVGDRLFVSKYPYGWSHVSPTIPNPVAIFRWLVLREEVDALAVPLPESNTRVWGKLPERGDIVILTPKGRYQDWIKRVIALPGDTIELRAGQIFLNGKPVKQETQPNLILPVDANNPCNDYDFPGALTRGDDGVLSCHLPIIRETLPNGVQYDTIDARRRDTDDMGPVKIPAGHVFLMGDNRDNSSDSRVAAEFGGLGGPVSWDRIGGRAEIITFSVDGSTGLNPASWVSSLRGDRAGDSLRPKKVGQGE
;
A
#
# COMPACT_ATOMS: atom_id res chain seq x y z
N MET A 1 -27.54 87.23 34.45
CA MET A 1 -27.81 85.87 33.82
C MET A 1 -26.49 85.32 33.41
N THR A 2 -25.95 84.44 34.25
CA THR A 2 -24.62 83.86 34.11
C THR A 2 -24.80 82.41 33.64
N SER A 3 -24.35 82.11 32.43
CA SER A 3 -24.41 80.75 31.88
C SER A 3 -23.15 79.99 32.28
N LEU A 4 -23.32 78.90 33.01
CA LEU A 4 -22.28 77.95 33.34
C LEU A 4 -22.16 76.96 32.18
N THR A 5 -21.04 77.01 31.47
CA THR A 5 -20.60 75.97 30.53
C THR A 5 -19.90 74.88 31.34
N THR A 6 -20.50 73.72 31.41
CA THR A 6 -19.86 72.50 31.95
C THR A 6 -19.01 71.84 30.89
N ASP A 7 -17.69 71.97 31.01
CA ASP A 7 -16.69 71.21 30.22
C ASP A 7 -16.75 69.72 30.63
N ASN A 8 -17.33 68.96 29.75
CA ASN A 8 -17.35 67.50 29.90
C ASN A 8 -16.05 66.88 29.31
N LYS A 9 -14.98 66.82 30.12
CA LYS A 9 -13.70 66.24 29.76
C LYS A 9 -13.84 64.69 29.80
N ALA A 10 -14.16 64.10 28.63
CA ALA A 10 -14.17 62.67 28.49
C ALA A 10 -12.80 62.13 28.86
N ALA A 11 -12.74 61.29 29.90
CA ALA A 11 -11.54 60.57 30.33
C ALA A 11 -11.10 59.58 29.21
N ALA A 12 -9.96 59.86 28.57
CA ALA A 12 -9.37 58.99 27.58
C ALA A 12 -8.98 57.66 28.25
N THR A 13 -9.54 56.58 27.76
CA THR A 13 -9.16 55.19 28.16
C THR A 13 -7.66 55.01 27.90
N PRO A 14 -6.86 54.52 28.87
CA PRO A 14 -5.44 54.31 28.65
C PRO A 14 -5.24 53.26 27.52
N PRO A 15 -4.26 53.46 26.65
CA PRO A 15 -3.98 52.51 25.58
C PRO A 15 -3.67 51.12 26.14
N ALA A 16 -4.22 50.08 25.49
CA ALA A 16 -3.96 48.70 25.88
C ALA A 16 -2.44 48.43 25.90
N PRO A 17 -1.95 47.72 26.89
CA PRO A 17 -0.51 47.39 26.98
C PRO A 17 -0.08 46.67 25.71
N LEU A 18 1.03 47.13 25.12
CA LEU A 18 1.65 46.49 23.98
C LEU A 18 2.00 45.06 24.34
N PRO A 19 1.76 44.07 23.46
CA PRO A 19 2.11 42.65 23.73
C PRO A 19 3.61 42.55 24.02
N GLU A 20 3.96 42.05 25.19
CA GLU A 20 5.35 41.79 25.55
C GLU A 20 6.00 40.92 24.48
N LYS A 21 7.09 41.38 23.87
CA LYS A 21 7.88 40.61 22.93
C LYS A 21 8.50 39.43 23.71
N LYS A 22 7.95 38.23 23.53
CA LYS A 22 8.57 37.01 24.05
C LYS A 22 10.01 36.98 23.58
N GLY A 23 10.95 36.76 24.49
CA GLY A 23 12.37 36.62 24.15
C GLY A 23 12.56 35.51 23.10
N TRP A 24 13.53 35.67 22.21
CA TRP A 24 13.80 34.74 21.10
C TRP A 24 13.88 33.25 21.55
N ALA A 25 14.43 32.99 22.74
CA ALA A 25 14.54 31.64 23.33
C ALA A 25 13.14 31.05 23.65
N ALA A 26 12.22 31.87 24.18
CA ALA A 26 10.86 31.43 24.46
C ALA A 26 10.05 31.18 23.18
N ALA A 27 10.29 32.00 22.14
CA ALA A 27 9.71 31.77 20.81
C ALA A 27 10.27 30.48 20.18
N ALA A 28 11.58 30.28 20.17
CA ALA A 28 12.22 29.07 19.65
C ALA A 28 11.76 27.80 20.39
N TRP A 29 11.58 27.88 21.72
CA TRP A 29 11.05 26.77 22.51
C TRP A 29 9.59 26.46 22.20
N ALA A 30 8.78 27.47 21.91
CA ALA A 30 7.38 27.26 21.49
C ALA A 30 7.31 26.56 20.12
N GLU A 31 8.12 26.98 19.15
CA GLU A 31 8.24 26.35 17.84
C GLU A 31 8.72 24.90 17.95
N PHE A 32 9.77 24.65 18.73
CA PHE A 32 10.26 23.29 18.98
C PHE A 32 9.17 22.37 19.55
N LYS A 33 8.43 22.85 20.56
CA LYS A 33 7.30 22.08 21.11
C LYS A 33 6.22 21.82 20.06
N GLY A 34 5.91 22.83 19.25
CA GLY A 34 4.93 22.68 18.15
C GLY A 34 5.35 21.60 17.16
N MET A 35 6.61 21.65 16.69
CA MET A 35 7.17 20.63 15.79
C MET A 35 7.20 19.25 16.41
N PHE A 36 7.59 19.14 17.69
CA PHE A 36 7.61 17.87 18.42
C PHE A 36 6.24 17.21 18.48
N TRP A 37 5.19 17.97 18.83
CA TRP A 37 3.83 17.44 18.91
C TRP A 37 3.28 17.10 17.51
N LEU A 38 3.60 17.91 16.50
CA LEU A 38 3.23 17.60 15.12
C LEU A 38 3.86 16.29 14.65
N LEU A 39 5.17 16.12 14.88
CA LEU A 39 5.87 14.88 14.54
C LEU A 39 5.27 13.67 15.26
N LEU A 40 5.00 13.81 16.57
CA LEU A 40 4.36 12.75 17.34
C LEU A 40 2.96 12.40 16.80
N ALA A 41 2.16 13.38 16.45
CA ALA A 41 0.83 13.17 15.85
C ALA A 41 0.93 12.44 14.50
N VAL A 42 1.86 12.84 13.63
CA VAL A 42 2.11 12.17 12.34
C VAL A 42 2.56 10.73 12.55
N LEU A 43 3.50 10.47 13.48
CA LEU A 43 3.96 9.13 13.80
C LEU A 43 2.84 8.26 14.39
N ALA A 44 2.00 8.82 15.26
CA ALA A 44 0.84 8.12 15.79
C ALA A 44 -0.16 7.78 14.69
N PHE A 45 -0.45 8.72 13.79
CA PHE A 45 -1.32 8.48 12.65
C PHE A 45 -0.79 7.34 11.76
N HIS A 46 0.50 7.41 11.37
CA HIS A 46 1.13 6.38 10.54
C HIS A 46 1.23 5.01 11.23
N SER A 47 1.37 5.00 12.55
CA SER A 47 1.47 3.76 13.31
C SER A 47 0.13 3.07 13.50
N PHE A 48 -0.95 3.82 13.75
CA PHE A 48 -2.20 3.24 14.24
C PHE A 48 -3.40 3.43 13.31
N ILE A 49 -3.40 4.46 12.46
CA ILE A 49 -4.56 4.76 11.61
C ILE A 49 -4.29 4.33 10.17
N ALA A 50 -3.35 4.98 9.51
CA ALA A 50 -3.09 4.70 8.10
C ALA A 50 -1.70 5.16 7.67
N LYS A 51 -1.19 4.54 6.59
CA LYS A 51 0.12 4.84 6.03
C LYS A 51 0.03 4.89 4.50
N PRO A 52 0.65 5.88 3.85
CA PRO A 52 0.82 5.85 2.40
C PRO A 52 1.84 4.77 2.00
N PHE A 53 1.56 4.05 0.92
CA PHE A 53 2.46 3.07 0.33
C PHE A 53 2.72 3.38 -1.14
N TYR A 54 3.88 3.01 -1.60
CA TYR A 54 4.29 3.04 -3.00
C TYR A 54 4.40 1.63 -3.56
N ILE A 55 3.99 1.43 -4.81
CA ILE A 55 4.09 0.14 -5.50
C ILE A 55 5.34 0.13 -6.39
N PRO A 56 6.39 -0.60 -5.99
CA PRO A 56 7.63 -0.68 -6.75
C PRO A 56 7.71 -1.88 -7.69
N SER A 57 6.74 -2.79 -7.68
CA SER A 57 6.82 -4.08 -8.38
C SER A 57 5.55 -4.44 -9.13
N ILE A 58 5.71 -5.29 -10.14
CA ILE A 58 4.63 -5.77 -11.01
C ILE A 58 3.79 -6.91 -10.41
N SER A 59 4.09 -7.37 -9.18
CA SER A 59 3.50 -8.59 -8.60
C SER A 59 1.99 -8.55 -8.36
N MET A 60 1.40 -7.35 -8.36
CA MET A 60 -0.04 -7.14 -8.19
C MET A 60 -0.73 -6.59 -9.45
N MET A 61 -0.03 -6.59 -10.61
CA MET A 61 -0.69 -6.30 -11.88
C MET A 61 -1.72 -7.39 -12.21
N PRO A 62 -2.84 -7.04 -12.80
CA PRO A 62 -3.23 -5.73 -13.36
C PRO A 62 -3.85 -4.79 -12.32
N THR A 63 -4.19 -5.26 -11.11
CA THR A 63 -4.89 -4.45 -10.10
C THR A 63 -4.06 -3.23 -9.69
N LEU A 64 -2.77 -3.41 -9.44
CA LEU A 64 -1.84 -2.34 -9.07
C LEU A 64 -0.70 -2.26 -10.07
N LEU A 65 -0.39 -1.05 -10.52
CA LEU A 65 0.72 -0.76 -11.42
C LEU A 65 1.92 -0.20 -10.65
N VAL A 66 3.12 -0.40 -11.18
CA VAL A 66 4.30 0.29 -10.66
C VAL A 66 4.10 1.80 -10.78
N GLY A 67 4.35 2.53 -9.69
CA GLY A 67 4.09 3.96 -9.60
C GLY A 67 2.82 4.34 -8.85
N ASP A 68 1.92 3.38 -8.57
CA ASP A 68 0.74 3.63 -7.75
C ASP A 68 1.13 4.02 -6.32
N ARG A 69 0.40 4.99 -5.77
CA ARG A 69 0.46 5.38 -4.37
C ARG A 69 -0.85 5.03 -3.69
N LEU A 70 -0.77 4.29 -2.60
CA LEU A 70 -1.92 3.72 -1.93
C LEU A 70 -2.13 4.36 -0.56
N PHE A 71 -3.37 4.40 -0.14
CA PHE A 71 -3.73 4.61 1.25
C PHE A 71 -4.06 3.25 1.89
N VAL A 72 -3.35 2.92 2.95
CA VAL A 72 -3.47 1.64 3.65
C VAL A 72 -3.96 1.89 5.07
N SER A 73 -5.12 1.35 5.42
CA SER A 73 -5.69 1.42 6.76
C SER A 73 -5.16 0.28 7.64
N LYS A 74 -4.84 0.58 8.90
CA LYS A 74 -4.32 -0.40 9.86
C LYS A 74 -5.41 -0.94 10.79
N TYR A 75 -6.37 -0.11 11.15
CA TYR A 75 -7.43 -0.42 12.13
C TYR A 75 -8.34 -1.62 11.76
N PRO A 76 -8.60 -1.98 10.46
CA PRO A 76 -9.50 -3.09 10.16
C PRO A 76 -9.02 -4.43 10.73
N TYR A 77 -7.70 -4.61 10.77
CA TYR A 77 -7.10 -5.85 11.28
C TYR A 77 -6.52 -5.70 12.68
N GLY A 78 -6.63 -4.50 13.31
CA GLY A 78 -6.00 -4.21 14.59
C GLY A 78 -4.48 -4.08 14.51
N TRP A 79 -3.82 -4.05 15.66
CA TRP A 79 -2.40 -3.74 15.77
C TRP A 79 -1.59 -4.94 16.26
N SER A 80 -0.44 -5.16 15.62
CA SER A 80 0.56 -6.16 15.97
C SER A 80 1.95 -5.52 16.05
N HIS A 81 2.99 -6.32 16.24
CA HIS A 81 4.38 -5.86 16.27
C HIS A 81 4.83 -5.14 14.97
N VAL A 82 4.20 -5.40 13.82
CA VAL A 82 4.49 -4.72 12.54
C VAL A 82 3.74 -3.39 12.36
N SER A 83 2.84 -3.02 13.29
CA SER A 83 2.02 -1.82 13.13
C SER A 83 2.76 -0.52 13.47
N PRO A 84 3.51 -0.40 14.59
CA PRO A 84 4.17 0.84 14.95
C PRO A 84 5.30 1.22 13.97
N THR A 85 5.39 2.51 13.66
CA THR A 85 6.47 3.09 12.87
C THR A 85 7.34 3.94 13.79
N ILE A 86 8.37 3.32 14.38
CA ILE A 86 9.31 4.01 15.28
C ILE A 86 10.53 4.38 14.45
N PRO A 87 10.81 5.68 14.23
CA PRO A 87 11.97 6.09 13.44
C PRO A 87 13.28 5.60 14.07
N ASN A 88 14.18 5.08 13.25
CA ASN A 88 15.55 4.74 13.67
C ASN A 88 16.49 5.91 13.32
N PRO A 89 16.90 6.74 14.30
CA PRO A 89 17.71 7.93 14.01
C PRO A 89 19.08 7.58 13.44
N VAL A 90 19.65 6.43 13.80
CA VAL A 90 20.93 5.97 13.26
C VAL A 90 20.79 5.56 11.80
N ALA A 91 19.75 4.79 11.46
CA ALA A 91 19.47 4.40 10.08
C ALA A 91 19.15 5.62 9.20
N ILE A 92 18.37 6.57 9.71
CA ILE A 92 18.04 7.83 9.03
C ILE A 92 19.32 8.63 8.77
N PHE A 93 20.22 8.75 9.76
CA PHE A 93 21.50 9.45 9.61
C PHE A 93 22.37 8.78 8.54
N ARG A 94 22.52 7.45 8.59
CA ARG A 94 23.30 6.68 7.61
C ARG A 94 22.75 6.87 6.20
N TRP A 95 21.45 6.76 6.03
CA TRP A 95 20.79 6.94 4.73
C TRP A 95 20.90 8.37 4.19
N LEU A 96 20.63 9.38 5.05
CA LEU A 96 20.54 10.78 4.63
C LEU A 96 21.93 11.43 4.46
N VAL A 97 22.84 11.17 5.38
CA VAL A 97 24.16 11.85 5.45
C VAL A 97 25.23 11.01 4.80
N LEU A 98 25.31 9.73 5.13
CA LEU A 98 26.35 8.84 4.61
C LEU A 98 25.98 8.22 3.25
N ARG A 99 24.72 8.38 2.79
CA ARG A 99 24.21 7.81 1.54
C ARG A 99 24.32 6.29 1.47
N GLU A 100 24.32 5.63 2.62
CA GLU A 100 24.36 4.18 2.73
C GLU A 100 22.96 3.58 2.52
N GLU A 101 22.91 2.42 1.88
CA GLU A 101 21.69 1.62 1.84
C GLU A 101 21.40 1.07 3.24
N VAL A 102 20.16 1.20 3.68
CA VAL A 102 19.70 0.68 4.98
C VAL A 102 18.46 -0.19 4.78
N ASP A 103 18.40 -1.31 5.46
CA ASP A 103 17.31 -2.28 5.33
C ASP A 103 15.96 -1.71 5.79
N ALA A 104 15.98 -0.86 6.82
CA ALA A 104 14.78 -0.20 7.33
C ALA A 104 15.11 1.13 8.02
N LEU A 105 14.26 2.14 7.74
CA LEU A 105 14.30 3.44 8.44
C LEU A 105 13.55 3.42 9.79
N ALA A 106 12.84 2.33 10.08
CA ALA A 106 12.14 2.13 11.35
C ALA A 106 12.82 1.06 12.19
N VAL A 107 12.71 1.17 13.52
CA VAL A 107 13.19 0.16 14.46
C VAL A 107 12.27 -1.06 14.37
N PRO A 108 12.80 -2.26 14.03
CA PRO A 108 12.01 -3.47 14.07
C PRO A 108 11.66 -3.83 15.52
N LEU A 109 10.38 -4.12 15.78
CA LEU A 109 9.97 -4.62 17.07
C LEU A 109 10.18 -6.14 17.16
N PRO A 110 10.39 -6.69 18.38
CA PRO A 110 10.44 -8.13 18.57
C PRO A 110 9.19 -8.81 18.04
N GLU A 111 9.38 -9.95 17.37
CA GLU A 111 8.27 -10.75 16.85
C GLU A 111 7.34 -11.19 17.99
N SER A 112 6.04 -11.01 17.79
CA SER A 112 4.99 -11.37 18.74
C SER A 112 3.80 -11.91 17.98
N ASN A 113 3.23 -13.00 18.46
CA ASN A 113 1.99 -13.57 17.92
C ASN A 113 0.73 -12.90 18.52
N THR A 114 0.91 -11.79 19.23
CA THR A 114 -0.20 -11.05 19.83
C THR A 114 -0.66 -9.93 18.91
N ARG A 115 -1.97 -9.77 18.82
CA ARG A 115 -2.62 -8.67 18.12
C ARG A 115 -3.67 -8.05 19.04
N VAL A 116 -3.70 -6.72 19.06
CA VAL A 116 -4.67 -5.96 19.83
C VAL A 116 -5.79 -5.54 18.89
N TRP A 117 -7.02 -6.00 19.19
CA TRP A 117 -8.24 -5.77 18.41
C TRP A 117 -8.10 -6.25 16.95
N GLY A 118 -9.17 -6.07 16.21
CA GLY A 118 -9.21 -6.34 14.78
C GLY A 118 -9.87 -7.66 14.43
N LYS A 119 -10.03 -7.84 13.13
CA LYS A 119 -10.62 -9.02 12.50
C LYS A 119 -9.58 -9.67 11.60
N LEU A 120 -9.72 -10.97 11.38
CA LEU A 120 -9.00 -11.64 10.29
C LEU A 120 -9.33 -10.95 8.97
N PRO A 121 -8.37 -10.88 8.03
CA PRO A 121 -8.65 -10.43 6.68
C PRO A 121 -9.76 -11.25 6.03
N GLU A 122 -10.52 -10.62 5.15
CA GLU A 122 -11.52 -11.31 4.36
C GLU A 122 -10.88 -11.84 3.06
N ARG A 123 -11.50 -12.87 2.49
CA ARG A 123 -11.07 -13.42 1.20
C ARG A 123 -11.25 -12.37 0.10
N GLY A 124 -10.18 -12.11 -0.64
CA GLY A 124 -10.11 -11.06 -1.66
C GLY A 124 -9.49 -9.74 -1.20
N ASP A 125 -9.31 -9.51 0.12
CA ASP A 125 -8.63 -8.32 0.62
C ASP A 125 -7.21 -8.20 0.06
N ILE A 126 -6.81 -6.99 -0.31
CA ILE A 126 -5.41 -6.67 -0.63
C ILE A 126 -4.75 -6.17 0.65
N VAL A 127 -3.72 -6.89 1.09
CA VAL A 127 -3.08 -6.67 2.38
C VAL A 127 -1.61 -6.29 2.24
N ILE A 128 -1.15 -5.43 3.13
CA ILE A 128 0.26 -5.17 3.36
C ILE A 128 0.74 -6.10 4.47
N LEU A 129 1.86 -6.75 4.24
CA LEU A 129 2.47 -7.65 5.21
C LEU A 129 3.99 -7.45 5.27
N THR A 130 4.58 -7.75 6.42
CA THR A 130 6.04 -7.82 6.59
C THR A 130 6.45 -9.28 6.69
N PRO A 131 7.10 -9.87 5.66
CA PRO A 131 7.49 -11.27 5.67
C PRO A 131 8.47 -11.60 6.80
N LYS A 132 8.51 -12.86 7.23
CA LYS A 132 9.43 -13.31 8.28
C LYS A 132 10.90 -13.09 7.87
N GLY A 133 11.69 -12.52 8.78
CA GLY A 133 13.10 -12.23 8.53
C GLY A 133 13.37 -11.11 7.52
N ARG A 134 12.35 -10.34 7.14
CA ARG A 134 12.47 -9.17 6.25
C ARG A 134 11.94 -7.92 6.93
N TYR A 135 12.44 -6.77 6.51
CA TYR A 135 12.03 -5.45 7.02
C TYR A 135 11.23 -4.64 5.99
N GLN A 136 11.08 -5.17 4.78
CA GLN A 136 10.33 -4.54 3.71
C GLN A 136 8.89 -5.03 3.70
N ASP A 137 7.96 -4.09 3.54
CA ASP A 137 6.55 -4.41 3.41
C ASP A 137 6.24 -4.92 2.00
N TRP A 138 5.45 -5.99 1.93
CA TRP A 138 4.95 -6.59 0.70
C TRP A 138 3.45 -6.38 0.57
N ILE A 139 2.94 -6.44 -0.65
CA ILE A 139 1.51 -6.36 -0.93
C ILE A 139 1.06 -7.61 -1.67
N LYS A 140 -0.02 -8.23 -1.19
CA LYS A 140 -0.61 -9.46 -1.76
C LYS A 140 -2.11 -9.51 -1.52
N ARG A 141 -2.79 -10.40 -2.25
CA ARG A 141 -4.22 -10.68 -2.08
C ARG A 141 -4.45 -11.91 -1.22
N VAL A 142 -5.46 -11.85 -0.35
CA VAL A 142 -5.89 -12.96 0.50
C VAL A 142 -6.73 -13.93 -0.33
N ILE A 143 -6.26 -15.17 -0.49
CA ILE A 143 -6.95 -16.21 -1.28
C ILE A 143 -7.60 -17.24 -0.38
N ALA A 144 -6.89 -17.78 0.62
CA ALA A 144 -7.44 -18.76 1.55
C ALA A 144 -7.32 -18.30 3.00
N LEU A 145 -8.28 -18.74 3.81
CA LEU A 145 -8.48 -18.37 5.21
C LEU A 145 -8.20 -19.56 6.13
N PRO A 146 -8.07 -19.35 7.46
CA PRO A 146 -7.89 -20.42 8.42
C PRO A 146 -8.94 -21.53 8.25
N GLY A 147 -8.49 -22.78 8.20
CA GLY A 147 -9.34 -23.96 8.01
C GLY A 147 -9.60 -24.35 6.56
N ASP A 148 -9.31 -23.49 5.59
CA ASP A 148 -9.37 -23.87 4.17
C ASP A 148 -8.26 -24.87 3.81
N THR A 149 -8.51 -25.60 2.72
CA THR A 149 -7.48 -26.33 1.99
C THR A 149 -7.36 -25.72 0.61
N ILE A 150 -6.16 -25.28 0.24
CA ILE A 150 -5.85 -24.72 -1.09
C ILE A 150 -4.95 -25.65 -1.85
N GLU A 151 -5.20 -25.80 -3.13
CA GLU A 151 -4.43 -26.60 -4.07
C GLU A 151 -4.40 -25.87 -5.42
N LEU A 152 -3.31 -25.98 -6.16
CA LEU A 152 -3.19 -25.47 -7.53
C LEU A 152 -2.91 -26.63 -8.48
N ARG A 153 -3.58 -26.66 -9.61
CA ARG A 153 -3.36 -27.61 -10.72
C ARG A 153 -3.35 -26.83 -12.02
N ALA A 154 -2.21 -26.76 -12.67
CA ALA A 154 -2.03 -26.01 -13.91
C ALA A 154 -2.54 -24.55 -13.84
N GLY A 155 -2.24 -23.81 -12.73
CA GLY A 155 -2.71 -22.45 -12.49
C GLY A 155 -4.13 -22.34 -11.93
N GLN A 156 -4.95 -23.39 -12.05
CA GLN A 156 -6.31 -23.43 -11.51
C GLN A 156 -6.28 -23.60 -9.98
N ILE A 157 -6.84 -22.63 -9.27
CA ILE A 157 -6.99 -22.70 -7.82
C ILE A 157 -8.17 -23.60 -7.44
N PHE A 158 -7.95 -24.50 -6.50
CA PHE A 158 -8.99 -25.27 -5.82
C PHE A 158 -9.04 -24.86 -4.35
N LEU A 159 -10.20 -24.46 -3.88
CA LEU A 159 -10.48 -24.17 -2.47
C LEU A 159 -11.46 -25.19 -1.91
N ASN A 160 -11.01 -25.91 -0.89
CA ASN A 160 -11.81 -26.98 -0.27
C ASN A 160 -12.32 -28.02 -1.29
N GLY A 161 -11.45 -28.34 -2.25
CA GLY A 161 -11.73 -29.31 -3.32
C GLY A 161 -12.60 -28.78 -4.47
N LYS A 162 -13.03 -27.52 -4.44
CA LYS A 162 -13.83 -26.87 -5.49
C LYS A 162 -12.98 -25.90 -6.29
N PRO A 163 -13.05 -25.93 -7.64
CA PRO A 163 -12.31 -24.98 -8.46
C PRO A 163 -12.85 -23.54 -8.26
N VAL A 164 -11.96 -22.57 -8.16
CA VAL A 164 -12.29 -21.16 -8.25
C VAL A 164 -12.69 -20.86 -9.69
N LYS A 165 -13.83 -20.18 -9.89
CA LYS A 165 -14.29 -19.85 -11.25
C LYS A 165 -13.28 -18.92 -11.91
N GLN A 166 -12.86 -19.28 -13.12
CA GLN A 166 -11.96 -18.49 -13.98
C GLN A 166 -12.65 -18.18 -15.30
N GLU A 167 -12.52 -16.96 -15.80
CA GLU A 167 -13.10 -16.50 -17.06
C GLU A 167 -12.06 -15.66 -17.79
N THR A 168 -11.71 -16.07 -19.02
CA THR A 168 -10.84 -15.27 -19.89
C THR A 168 -11.54 -13.95 -20.23
N GLN A 169 -10.82 -12.86 -20.07
CA GLN A 169 -11.26 -11.51 -20.40
C GLN A 169 -10.49 -10.99 -21.62
N PRO A 170 -10.96 -9.92 -22.27
CA PRO A 170 -10.16 -9.20 -23.26
C PRO A 170 -8.81 -8.77 -22.67
N ASN A 171 -7.77 -8.75 -23.49
CA ASN A 171 -6.46 -8.30 -23.06
C ASN A 171 -6.53 -6.87 -22.49
N LEU A 172 -5.87 -6.65 -21.37
CA LEU A 172 -5.62 -5.32 -20.86
C LEU A 172 -4.52 -4.67 -21.71
N ILE A 173 -4.83 -3.52 -22.31
CA ILE A 173 -3.87 -2.74 -23.09
C ILE A 173 -3.37 -1.60 -22.23
N LEU A 174 -2.07 -1.60 -21.91
CA LEU A 174 -1.42 -0.54 -21.15
C LEU A 174 -0.44 0.22 -22.02
N PRO A 175 -0.32 1.54 -21.84
CA PRO A 175 0.77 2.29 -22.44
C PRO A 175 2.11 1.81 -21.88
N VAL A 176 3.14 1.85 -22.72
CA VAL A 176 4.52 1.60 -22.31
C VAL A 176 5.10 2.90 -21.76
N ASP A 177 5.56 2.85 -20.51
CA ASP A 177 6.16 3.99 -19.81
C ASP A 177 7.39 3.56 -18.99
N ALA A 178 8.05 4.50 -18.31
CA ALA A 178 9.27 4.22 -17.56
C ALA A 178 9.06 3.27 -16.37
N ASN A 179 7.88 3.30 -15.75
CA ASN A 179 7.50 2.37 -14.67
C ASN A 179 6.96 1.04 -15.21
N ASN A 180 6.55 1.01 -16.48
CA ASN A 180 5.91 -0.16 -17.10
C ASN A 180 6.47 -0.40 -18.50
N PRO A 181 7.76 -0.80 -18.60
CA PRO A 181 8.46 -0.91 -19.87
C PRO A 181 7.98 -2.09 -20.74
N CYS A 182 7.09 -2.95 -20.24
CA CYS A 182 6.59 -4.14 -20.93
C CYS A 182 7.72 -5.00 -21.52
N ASN A 183 8.73 -5.30 -20.68
CA ASN A 183 9.89 -6.05 -21.13
C ASN A 183 9.52 -7.52 -21.39
N ASP A 184 10.23 -8.15 -22.32
CA ASP A 184 9.95 -9.53 -22.77
C ASP A 184 10.27 -10.60 -21.70
N TYR A 185 11.08 -10.25 -20.69
CA TYR A 185 11.39 -11.13 -19.57
C TYR A 185 10.16 -11.32 -18.66
N ASP A 186 9.46 -10.22 -18.32
CA ASP A 186 8.28 -10.24 -17.46
C ASP A 186 7.01 -10.59 -18.24
N PHE A 187 6.90 -10.12 -19.49
CA PHE A 187 5.72 -10.25 -20.33
C PHE A 187 6.08 -10.67 -21.77
N PRO A 188 6.49 -11.93 -22.00
CA PRO A 188 6.92 -12.40 -23.32
C PRO A 188 5.83 -12.22 -24.37
N GLY A 189 6.20 -11.55 -25.47
CA GLY A 189 5.30 -11.33 -26.59
C GLY A 189 4.16 -10.35 -26.35
N ALA A 190 4.12 -9.68 -25.19
CA ALA A 190 3.06 -8.72 -24.86
C ALA A 190 3.28 -7.35 -25.50
N LEU A 191 4.53 -7.00 -25.84
CA LEU A 191 4.85 -5.72 -26.44
C LEU A 191 4.39 -5.67 -27.90
N THR A 192 3.51 -4.72 -28.22
CA THR A 192 2.95 -4.54 -29.56
C THR A 192 3.14 -3.10 -30.03
N ARG A 193 3.40 -2.94 -31.32
CA ARG A 193 3.47 -1.62 -31.95
C ARG A 193 2.22 -1.42 -32.81
N GLY A 194 1.45 -0.37 -32.52
CA GLY A 194 0.31 0.04 -33.33
C GLY A 194 0.69 0.61 -34.68
N ASP A 195 -0.28 0.77 -35.58
CA ASP A 195 -0.09 1.36 -36.92
C ASP A 195 0.37 2.82 -36.85
N ASP A 196 0.09 3.52 -35.76
CA ASP A 196 0.56 4.86 -35.42
C ASP A 196 2.00 4.90 -34.87
N GLY A 197 2.64 3.72 -34.73
CA GLY A 197 3.99 3.56 -34.21
C GLY A 197 4.06 3.59 -32.65
N VAL A 198 2.95 3.75 -31.94
CA VAL A 198 2.89 3.75 -30.49
C VAL A 198 3.07 2.35 -29.93
N LEU A 199 3.89 2.23 -28.89
CA LEU A 199 4.08 0.96 -28.19
C LEU A 199 3.01 0.77 -27.10
N SER A 200 2.46 -0.43 -27.04
CA SER A 200 1.49 -0.84 -26.02
C SER A 200 1.78 -2.25 -25.51
N CYS A 201 1.40 -2.50 -24.27
CA CYS A 201 1.56 -3.79 -23.60
C CYS A 201 0.21 -4.50 -23.54
N HIS A 202 0.07 -5.64 -24.23
CA HIS A 202 -1.15 -6.43 -24.31
C HIS A 202 -1.08 -7.59 -23.33
N LEU A 203 -1.70 -7.46 -22.18
CA LEU A 203 -1.65 -8.44 -21.11
C LEU A 203 -2.88 -9.34 -21.10
N PRO A 204 -2.73 -10.68 -21.17
CA PRO A 204 -3.85 -11.59 -21.06
C PRO A 204 -4.46 -11.53 -19.65
N ILE A 205 -5.78 -11.41 -19.57
CA ILE A 205 -6.49 -11.29 -18.31
C ILE A 205 -7.37 -12.50 -18.05
N ILE A 206 -7.24 -13.06 -16.86
CA ILE A 206 -8.14 -14.07 -16.32
C ILE A 206 -8.86 -13.47 -15.12
N ARG A 207 -10.19 -13.43 -15.17
CA ARG A 207 -11.03 -13.01 -14.06
C ARG A 207 -11.32 -14.20 -13.16
N GLU A 208 -10.98 -14.07 -11.91
CA GLU A 208 -11.28 -15.06 -10.87
C GLU A 208 -12.44 -14.62 -10.00
N THR A 209 -13.31 -15.58 -9.66
CA THR A 209 -14.41 -15.37 -8.72
C THR A 209 -14.25 -16.31 -7.53
N LEU A 210 -13.92 -15.74 -6.38
CA LEU A 210 -13.76 -16.49 -5.12
C LEU A 210 -15.11 -16.98 -4.57
N PRO A 211 -15.14 -17.98 -3.69
CA PRO A 211 -16.38 -18.54 -3.13
C PRO A 211 -17.29 -17.55 -2.41
N ASN A 212 -16.76 -16.42 -1.92
CA ASN A 212 -17.51 -15.34 -1.30
C ASN A 212 -18.07 -14.32 -2.31
N GLY A 213 -17.95 -14.60 -3.62
CA GLY A 213 -18.42 -13.74 -4.70
C GLY A 213 -17.47 -12.59 -5.08
N VAL A 214 -16.31 -12.47 -4.45
CA VAL A 214 -15.31 -11.45 -4.82
C VAL A 214 -14.69 -11.79 -6.16
N GLN A 215 -14.66 -10.78 -7.06
CA GLN A 215 -14.03 -10.87 -8.38
C GLN A 215 -12.80 -9.95 -8.45
N TYR A 216 -11.79 -10.42 -9.17
CA TYR A 216 -10.59 -9.66 -9.50
C TYR A 216 -9.90 -10.25 -10.73
N ASP A 217 -9.11 -9.44 -11.38
CA ASP A 217 -8.39 -9.83 -12.59
C ASP A 217 -6.95 -10.23 -12.24
N THR A 218 -6.44 -11.24 -12.96
CA THR A 218 -5.09 -11.81 -12.78
C THR A 218 -4.38 -11.90 -14.13
N ILE A 219 -3.05 -11.93 -14.08
CA ILE A 219 -2.19 -12.27 -15.21
C ILE A 219 -1.57 -13.63 -14.92
N ASP A 220 -1.79 -14.59 -15.82
CA ASP A 220 -1.23 -15.95 -15.79
C ASP A 220 -1.04 -16.39 -17.24
N ALA A 221 0.08 -15.98 -17.83
CA ALA A 221 0.36 -16.11 -19.26
C ALA A 221 1.28 -17.30 -19.57
N ARG A 222 2.03 -17.79 -18.58
CA ARG A 222 3.08 -18.78 -18.77
C ARG A 222 2.96 -19.90 -17.74
N ARG A 223 3.32 -21.11 -18.16
CA ARG A 223 3.49 -22.22 -17.22
C ARG A 223 4.67 -21.97 -16.30
N ARG A 224 4.44 -22.04 -14.98
CA ARG A 224 5.44 -21.93 -13.91
C ARG A 224 5.37 -23.13 -12.98
N ASP A 225 6.45 -23.42 -12.29
CA ASP A 225 6.47 -24.49 -11.26
C ASP A 225 5.47 -24.17 -10.13
N THR A 226 5.15 -22.89 -9.93
CA THR A 226 4.18 -22.42 -8.93
C THR A 226 2.72 -22.66 -9.32
N ASP A 227 2.45 -23.13 -10.54
CA ASP A 227 1.09 -23.44 -11.01
C ASP A 227 0.60 -24.81 -10.53
N ASP A 228 1.51 -25.62 -10.02
CA ASP A 228 1.17 -26.89 -9.42
C ASP A 228 1.64 -26.92 -7.96
N MET A 229 0.69 -26.99 -7.06
CA MET A 229 0.93 -27.07 -5.62
C MET A 229 -0.06 -28.06 -5.02
N GLY A 230 0.46 -29.07 -4.33
CA GLY A 230 -0.37 -30.03 -3.59
C GLY A 230 -1.24 -29.35 -2.52
N PRO A 231 -2.22 -30.09 -1.98
CA PRO A 231 -3.16 -29.51 -1.02
C PRO A 231 -2.46 -29.06 0.26
N VAL A 232 -2.63 -27.78 0.60
CA VAL A 232 -2.12 -27.13 1.81
C VAL A 232 -3.30 -26.72 2.68
N LYS A 233 -3.37 -27.24 3.90
CA LYS A 233 -4.36 -26.81 4.89
C LYS A 233 -3.86 -25.56 5.61
N ILE A 234 -4.72 -24.54 5.66
CA ILE A 234 -4.37 -23.26 6.28
C ILE A 234 -4.55 -23.36 7.80
N PRO A 235 -3.49 -23.19 8.60
CA PRO A 235 -3.57 -23.26 10.06
C PRO A 235 -4.43 -22.14 10.65
N ALA A 236 -4.87 -22.33 11.89
CA ALA A 236 -5.51 -21.24 12.66
C ALA A 236 -4.58 -20.03 12.73
N GLY A 237 -5.15 -18.82 12.57
CA GLY A 237 -4.39 -17.57 12.61
C GLY A 237 -3.48 -17.32 11.40
N HIS A 238 -3.60 -18.08 10.33
CA HIS A 238 -2.82 -17.91 9.09
C HIS A 238 -3.74 -17.66 7.90
N VAL A 239 -3.19 -17.02 6.87
CA VAL A 239 -3.85 -16.81 5.59
C VAL A 239 -2.92 -17.19 4.45
N PHE A 240 -3.48 -17.55 3.29
CA PHE A 240 -2.71 -17.81 2.08
C PHE A 240 -2.82 -16.61 1.14
N LEU A 241 -1.68 -16.10 0.75
CA LEU A 241 -1.54 -14.85 0.02
C LEU A 241 -0.96 -15.11 -1.37
N MET A 242 -1.56 -14.51 -2.39
CA MET A 242 -1.04 -14.59 -3.76
C MET A 242 -0.98 -13.20 -4.39
N GLY A 243 -0.06 -13.02 -5.34
CA GLY A 243 -0.07 -11.85 -6.22
C GLY A 243 -1.09 -12.02 -7.35
N ASP A 244 -1.61 -10.90 -7.86
CA ASP A 244 -2.50 -10.91 -9.00
C ASP A 244 -1.75 -11.21 -10.31
N ASN A 245 -0.46 -10.86 -10.39
CA ASN A 245 0.45 -11.33 -11.44
C ASN A 245 1.03 -12.69 -11.04
N ARG A 246 0.37 -13.76 -11.44
CA ARG A 246 0.70 -15.13 -11.07
C ARG A 246 2.09 -15.56 -11.48
N ASP A 247 2.54 -15.10 -12.65
CA ASP A 247 3.85 -15.40 -13.21
C ASP A 247 5.01 -14.66 -12.52
N ASN A 248 4.74 -13.48 -11.95
CA ASN A 248 5.76 -12.58 -11.42
C ASN A 248 5.49 -12.19 -9.96
N SER A 249 5.10 -13.16 -9.12
CA SER A 249 4.84 -12.94 -7.70
C SER A 249 5.58 -13.95 -6.82
N SER A 250 6.48 -13.44 -6.00
CA SER A 250 7.03 -14.17 -4.85
C SER A 250 5.99 -14.12 -3.73
N ASP A 251 5.20 -15.18 -3.57
CA ASP A 251 4.08 -15.23 -2.63
C ASP A 251 4.02 -16.56 -1.85
N SER A 252 2.87 -16.91 -1.31
CA SER A 252 2.73 -18.14 -0.50
C SER A 252 2.98 -19.44 -1.29
N ARG A 253 2.98 -19.42 -2.61
CA ARG A 253 3.31 -20.58 -3.47
C ARG A 253 4.81 -20.85 -3.52
N VAL A 254 5.62 -19.82 -3.30
CA VAL A 254 7.07 -19.87 -3.42
C VAL A 254 7.71 -20.12 -2.06
N ALA A 255 8.62 -21.07 -1.96
CA ALA A 255 9.34 -21.37 -0.72
C ALA A 255 10.20 -20.18 -0.27
N ALA A 256 10.43 -20.05 1.04
CA ALA A 256 11.14 -18.90 1.62
C ALA A 256 12.61 -18.83 1.16
N GLU A 257 13.26 -19.98 0.94
CA GLU A 257 14.62 -20.07 0.41
C GLU A 257 14.75 -19.55 -1.03
N PHE A 258 13.65 -19.56 -1.80
CA PHE A 258 13.58 -18.97 -3.15
C PHE A 258 12.99 -17.57 -3.16
N GLY A 259 12.93 -16.92 -1.99
CA GLY A 259 12.49 -15.53 -1.87
C GLY A 259 10.99 -15.33 -1.74
N GLY A 260 10.20 -16.39 -1.60
CA GLY A 260 8.76 -16.34 -1.38
C GLY A 260 8.35 -16.19 0.08
N LEU A 261 7.05 -16.39 0.35
CA LEU A 261 6.50 -16.36 1.71
C LEU A 261 6.59 -17.69 2.44
N GLY A 262 6.88 -18.80 1.72
CA GLY A 262 7.07 -20.12 2.30
C GLY A 262 5.78 -20.80 2.80
N GLY A 263 4.64 -20.52 2.18
CA GLY A 263 3.35 -21.08 2.57
C GLY A 263 2.42 -20.10 3.27
N PRO A 264 1.50 -20.58 4.13
CA PRO A 264 0.58 -19.74 4.88
C PRO A 264 1.28 -18.73 5.80
N VAL A 265 0.84 -17.48 5.78
CA VAL A 265 1.41 -16.36 6.54
C VAL A 265 0.61 -16.13 7.79
N SER A 266 1.29 -15.98 8.93
CA SER A 266 0.64 -15.65 10.20
C SER A 266 0.01 -14.27 10.14
N TRP A 267 -1.20 -14.14 10.70
CA TRP A 267 -1.98 -12.91 10.72
C TRP A 267 -1.28 -11.74 11.42
N ASP A 268 -0.49 -12.00 12.43
CA ASP A 268 0.27 -10.96 13.15
C ASP A 268 1.26 -10.19 12.25
N ARG A 269 1.62 -10.75 11.09
CA ARG A 269 2.48 -10.10 10.10
C ARG A 269 1.74 -9.17 9.13
N ILE A 270 0.42 -9.13 9.18
CA ILE A 270 -0.37 -8.25 8.32
C ILE A 270 -0.44 -6.86 8.96
N GLY A 271 0.12 -5.87 8.26
CA GLY A 271 0.22 -4.48 8.72
C GLY A 271 -1.01 -3.62 8.42
N GLY A 272 -1.85 -4.00 7.44
CA GLY A 272 -3.04 -3.23 7.07
C GLY A 272 -3.68 -3.67 5.76
N ARG A 273 -4.80 -3.03 5.41
CA ARG A 273 -5.56 -3.24 4.18
C ARG A 273 -5.38 -2.07 3.23
N ALA A 274 -5.12 -2.36 1.96
CA ALA A 274 -5.15 -1.35 0.91
C ALA A 274 -6.59 -0.92 0.63
N GLU A 275 -6.85 0.40 0.66
CA GLU A 275 -8.20 0.94 0.55
C GLU A 275 -8.45 1.62 -0.78
N ILE A 276 -7.51 2.44 -1.24
CA ILE A 276 -7.68 3.30 -2.41
C ILE A 276 -6.32 3.65 -3.02
N ILE A 277 -6.30 3.84 -4.34
CA ILE A 277 -5.18 4.48 -5.05
C ILE A 277 -5.35 5.98 -4.91
N THR A 278 -4.39 6.66 -4.31
CA THR A 278 -4.43 8.12 -4.13
C THR A 278 -4.02 8.85 -5.39
N PHE A 279 -2.94 8.38 -6.02
CA PHE A 279 -2.48 8.82 -7.34
C PHE A 279 -1.50 7.79 -7.93
N SER A 280 -1.22 7.92 -9.22
CA SER A 280 -0.28 7.05 -9.94
C SER A 280 0.61 7.89 -10.84
N VAL A 281 1.88 7.47 -11.00
CA VAL A 281 2.86 8.12 -11.86
C VAL A 281 3.50 7.13 -12.83
N ASP A 282 3.79 7.58 -14.04
CA ASP A 282 4.37 6.79 -15.11
C ASP A 282 5.91 6.62 -15.05
N GLY A 283 6.56 7.26 -14.06
CA GLY A 283 8.01 7.23 -13.87
C GLY A 283 8.78 8.29 -14.65
N SER A 284 8.13 9.15 -15.43
CA SER A 284 8.77 10.26 -16.16
C SER A 284 9.01 11.51 -15.30
N THR A 285 8.66 11.46 -14.01
CA THR A 285 8.81 12.55 -13.06
C THR A 285 10.28 12.98 -12.93
N GLY A 286 10.58 14.24 -13.22
CA GLY A 286 11.92 14.82 -13.14
C GLY A 286 12.00 16.02 -12.19
N LEU A 287 13.11 16.78 -12.31
CA LEU A 287 13.32 18.01 -11.52
C LEU A 287 12.44 19.18 -11.97
N ASN A 288 11.90 19.14 -13.18
CA ASN A 288 10.98 20.15 -13.67
C ASN A 288 9.59 19.96 -13.03
N PRO A 289 9.04 20.96 -12.32
CA PRO A 289 7.71 20.85 -11.71
C PRO A 289 6.57 20.52 -12.70
N ALA A 290 6.70 20.91 -13.98
CA ALA A 290 5.72 20.57 -14.99
C ALA A 290 5.63 19.05 -15.21
N SER A 291 6.76 18.32 -15.09
CA SER A 291 6.76 16.85 -15.21
C SER A 291 5.99 16.16 -14.08
N TRP A 292 5.79 16.80 -12.96
CA TRP A 292 5.02 16.22 -11.83
C TRP A 292 3.54 16.08 -12.17
N VAL A 293 3.02 16.99 -13.00
CA VAL A 293 1.63 16.93 -13.46
C VAL A 293 1.50 16.02 -14.69
N SER A 294 2.41 16.14 -15.66
CA SER A 294 2.37 15.35 -16.90
C SER A 294 2.63 13.85 -16.68
N SER A 295 3.33 13.48 -15.61
CA SER A 295 3.58 12.07 -15.24
C SER A 295 2.40 11.39 -14.53
N LEU A 296 1.35 12.12 -14.19
CA LEU A 296 0.19 11.54 -13.50
C LEU A 296 -0.65 10.67 -14.45
N ARG A 297 -0.92 9.44 -14.04
CA ARG A 297 -1.98 8.60 -14.63
C ARG A 297 -3.30 8.94 -13.97
N GLY A 298 -4.03 9.92 -14.55
CA GLY A 298 -5.20 10.54 -13.94
C GLY A 298 -6.42 9.63 -13.78
N ASP A 299 -6.50 8.59 -14.58
CA ASP A 299 -7.57 7.59 -14.59
C ASP A 299 -7.54 6.63 -13.41
N ARG A 300 -6.43 6.56 -12.67
CA ARG A 300 -6.26 5.63 -11.55
C ARG A 300 -6.52 6.25 -10.18
N ALA A 301 -6.54 7.57 -10.09
CA ALA A 301 -6.73 8.27 -8.82
C ALA A 301 -8.18 8.08 -8.32
N GLY A 302 -8.32 7.61 -7.08
CA GLY A 302 -9.63 7.34 -6.48
C GLY A 302 -10.13 5.91 -6.64
N ASP A 303 -9.42 5.04 -7.38
CA ASP A 303 -9.83 3.65 -7.53
C ASP A 303 -9.82 2.92 -6.19
N SER A 304 -10.97 2.34 -5.86
CA SER A 304 -11.13 1.54 -4.64
C SER A 304 -10.46 0.18 -4.80
N LEU A 305 -9.66 -0.20 -3.80
CA LEU A 305 -8.99 -1.49 -3.72
C LEU A 305 -9.76 -2.50 -2.85
N ARG A 306 -10.93 -2.10 -2.35
CA ARG A 306 -11.81 -3.01 -1.61
C ARG A 306 -12.35 -4.10 -2.52
N PRO A 307 -12.51 -5.32 -1.99
CA PRO A 307 -13.06 -6.44 -2.75
C PRO A 307 -14.42 -6.10 -3.38
N LYS A 308 -14.52 -6.23 -4.70
CA LYS A 308 -15.78 -6.06 -5.45
C LYS A 308 -16.49 -7.42 -5.53
N LYS A 309 -17.74 -7.49 -5.08
CA LYS A 309 -18.56 -8.70 -5.19
C LYS A 309 -19.42 -8.65 -6.45
N VAL A 310 -19.72 -9.82 -7.02
CA VAL A 310 -20.67 -9.95 -8.12
C VAL A 310 -21.98 -9.24 -7.77
N GLY A 311 -22.46 -8.34 -8.63
CA GLY A 311 -23.68 -7.57 -8.41
C GLY A 311 -23.55 -6.34 -7.49
N GLN A 312 -22.36 -5.97 -7.05
CA GLN A 312 -22.08 -4.73 -6.34
C GLN A 312 -21.17 -3.84 -7.22
N GLY A 313 -21.76 -3.11 -8.15
CA GLY A 313 -21.04 -2.09 -8.90
C GLY A 313 -21.39 -2.08 -10.38
N GLU A 314 -22.44 -1.44 -10.70
CA GLU A 314 -22.63 -0.58 -11.87
C GLU A 314 -22.98 0.81 -11.37
#